data_ce7110977b050648ae82d41a5eb479a9
#
_entry.id   ce7110977b050648ae82d41a5eb479a9
#
_cell.length_a   1.000
_cell.length_b   1.000
_cell.length_c   1.000
_cell.angle_alpha   90.00
_cell.angle_beta   90.00
_cell.angle_gamma   90.00
#
_symmetry.space_group_name_H-M   'P 1'
#
loop_
_entity.id
_entity.type
_entity.pdbx_description
1 polymer ?
#
loop_
_entity_poly.entity_id
_entity_poly.type
_entity_poly.pdbx_seq_one_letter_code
_entity_poly.pdbx_strand_id
1 'polypeptide(L)'
;MKSFQPRIGATAGLLAAVVLSACGGGSGSSGGGLGSGDLLVGVLAPFSGADANLGPAYYAACLAAAPEINNGGGVGGRQVKCQQFDTRGEPADAAPAANQMVASNSNLMAVVGCTSDEASAVAPIVDKAHVPMFCMTGQSEFNKTKLPYFHRLVPADIFDAYAMVGWVQYGPNHPAWNKVALVFGDDIGSQSFVEPATNALKHFGKTVQNFPIHLGASSFRTEVTSMLQFKPDVIFTEALGSAGTYLGEVKELNGGQTIPFIGTSATIDPQWFKDVTSTIGVNDVVQDYRAVDLGYTFSGTAYDEFQKNLQTAAATFANAPKYNQRGSTLHLYDGIIMTALAMVATNSHDPTVYKPKIKEIANGTSDATDVHTYKEGLDALHAGKSIRYVGAAGQNNFDQYNNSQSGYILVKYDANGGEVQVAQLTPEQTKALSDAGGI
;
A
#
# COMPACT_ATOMS: atom_id res chain seq x y z
N MET A 1 -66.46 15.97 29.36
CA MET A 1 -66.74 16.67 30.68
C MET A 1 -65.36 17.19 31.18
N LYS A 2 -65.39 18.55 31.49
CA LYS A 2 -64.30 19.34 32.15
C LYS A 2 -63.02 19.47 31.39
N SER A 3 -62.72 20.43 30.52
CA SER A 3 -62.45 21.90 30.58
C SER A 3 -61.62 22.33 31.78
N PHE A 4 -60.44 22.82 31.50
CA PHE A 4 -59.86 24.00 32.15
C PHE A 4 -58.68 24.57 31.37
N GLN A 5 -58.83 25.75 30.79
CA GLN A 5 -57.79 26.75 30.46
C GLN A 5 -57.91 27.87 31.50
N PRO A 6 -57.18 28.97 31.47
CA PRO A 6 -55.73 29.24 31.33
C PRO A 6 -55.20 30.11 32.47
N ARG A 7 -53.89 30.43 32.53
CA ARG A 7 -53.43 31.69 33.13
C ARG A 7 -52.23 32.26 32.44
N ILE A 8 -52.44 33.45 31.90
CA ILE A 8 -51.48 34.41 31.37
C ILE A 8 -50.79 35.08 32.55
N GLY A 9 -49.47 35.26 32.43
CA GLY A 9 -48.65 36.09 33.27
C GLY A 9 -47.54 36.76 32.47
N ALA A 10 -47.75 38.04 32.19
CA ALA A 10 -46.78 38.94 31.55
C ALA A 10 -45.97 39.68 32.62
N THR A 11 -44.68 39.83 32.43
CA THR A 11 -43.89 40.96 32.95
C THR A 11 -42.59 41.09 32.13
N ALA A 12 -42.49 42.18 31.37
CA ALA A 12 -41.51 43.27 31.41
C ALA A 12 -40.00 42.83 31.42
N GLY A 13 -39.16 42.94 30.36
CA GLY A 13 -38.71 44.21 29.80
C GLY A 13 -37.35 44.59 30.39
N LEU A 14 -36.20 44.25 29.67
CA LEU A 14 -34.96 45.00 29.81
C LEU A 14 -34.26 45.07 28.43
N LEU A 15 -34.20 46.27 27.88
CA LEU A 15 -33.32 46.63 26.74
C LEU A 15 -31.88 46.63 27.24
N ALA A 16 -31.02 45.92 26.49
CA ALA A 16 -29.59 46.13 26.56
C ALA A 16 -29.04 46.48 25.18
N ALA A 17 -28.36 47.58 25.10
CA ALA A 17 -27.89 48.26 23.93
C ALA A 17 -26.82 47.45 23.19
N VAL A 18 -27.00 47.32 21.88
CA VAL A 18 -25.92 46.84 20.96
C VAL A 18 -25.03 48.01 20.61
N VAL A 19 -23.77 47.95 21.02
CA VAL A 19 -22.72 48.82 20.51
C VAL A 19 -22.17 48.22 19.24
N LEU A 20 -22.49 48.79 18.08
CA LEU A 20 -21.81 48.55 16.84
C LEU A 20 -20.43 49.26 16.89
N SER A 21 -19.36 48.48 16.95
CA SER A 21 -18.04 48.95 16.57
C SER A 21 -17.72 48.53 15.15
N ALA A 22 -17.95 49.45 14.23
CA ALA A 22 -17.43 49.35 12.87
C ALA A 22 -15.99 49.88 12.91
N CYS A 23 -15.02 49.02 12.54
CA CYS A 23 -13.69 49.45 12.17
C CYS A 23 -13.08 48.56 11.09
N GLY A 24 -12.83 49.16 9.98
CA GLY A 24 -11.62 49.02 9.22
C GLY A 24 -11.50 47.83 8.32
N GLY A 25 -11.68 48.07 7.02
CA GLY A 25 -11.24 47.16 5.94
C GLY A 25 -9.74 46.91 6.01
N GLY A 26 -9.40 45.61 6.07
CA GLY A 26 -8.13 45.06 5.72
C GLY A 26 -8.36 43.92 4.75
N SER A 27 -8.00 44.12 3.49
CA SER A 27 -7.85 43.04 2.53
C SER A 27 -6.72 42.14 2.97
N GLY A 28 -7.07 41.18 3.86
CA GLY A 28 -6.20 40.08 4.23
C GLY A 28 -6.37 38.95 3.24
N SER A 29 -5.30 38.60 2.54
CA SER A 29 -5.16 37.35 1.82
C SER A 29 -5.70 36.19 2.68
N SER A 30 -6.61 35.41 2.13
CA SER A 30 -7.07 34.17 2.74
C SER A 30 -5.94 33.13 2.74
N GLY A 31 -4.98 33.29 3.64
CA GLY A 31 -4.08 32.21 4.03
C GLY A 31 -4.92 31.21 4.85
N GLY A 32 -5.31 30.12 4.22
CA GLY A 32 -6.00 29.04 4.90
C GLY A 32 -5.06 28.43 5.95
N GLY A 33 -5.31 28.73 7.22
CA GLY A 33 -4.57 28.08 8.33
C GLY A 33 -4.90 26.59 8.40
N LEU A 34 -4.19 25.87 9.30
CA LEU A 34 -4.36 24.41 9.47
C LEU A 34 -5.74 23.99 10.02
N GLY A 35 -6.66 24.91 10.27
CA GLY A 35 -8.02 24.61 10.71
C GLY A 35 -8.09 24.13 12.17
N SER A 36 -9.19 23.47 12.55
CA SER A 36 -9.44 22.97 13.89
C SER A 36 -10.06 21.55 13.84
N GLY A 37 -10.06 20.88 15.01
CA GLY A 37 -10.52 19.52 15.15
C GLY A 37 -9.50 18.48 14.66
N ASP A 38 -9.78 17.20 14.94
CA ASP A 38 -8.86 16.11 14.57
C ASP A 38 -8.83 15.93 13.05
N LEU A 39 -7.69 15.50 12.57
CA LEU A 39 -7.49 15.08 11.18
C LEU A 39 -7.78 13.58 11.06
N LEU A 40 -8.32 13.16 9.93
CA LEU A 40 -8.63 11.77 9.68
C LEU A 40 -7.80 11.21 8.52
N VAL A 41 -7.23 10.04 8.74
CA VAL A 41 -6.73 9.17 7.68
C VAL A 41 -7.78 8.07 7.45
N GLY A 42 -8.35 8.03 6.26
CA GLY A 42 -9.24 6.96 5.84
C GLY A 42 -8.42 5.75 5.38
N VAL A 43 -8.60 4.61 6.05
CA VAL A 43 -8.00 3.33 5.61
C VAL A 43 -9.05 2.59 4.81
N LEU A 44 -8.95 2.71 3.48
CA LEU A 44 -9.90 2.15 2.52
C LEU A 44 -9.30 0.84 1.96
N ALA A 45 -9.70 -0.30 2.53
CA ALA A 45 -9.01 -1.57 2.28
C ALA A 45 -9.93 -2.77 2.51
N PRO A 46 -9.60 -3.96 1.98
CA PRO A 46 -10.36 -5.19 2.26
C PRO A 46 -10.08 -5.69 3.67
N PHE A 47 -11.02 -5.49 4.58
CA PHE A 47 -11.01 -6.07 5.93
C PHE A 47 -11.81 -7.37 6.00
N SER A 48 -12.60 -7.67 4.96
CA SER A 48 -13.33 -8.91 4.73
C SER A 48 -13.24 -9.30 3.26
N GLY A 49 -13.70 -10.49 2.88
CA GLY A 49 -13.60 -11.00 1.51
C GLY A 49 -12.32 -11.80 1.24
N ALA A 50 -12.02 -12.05 -0.03
CA ALA A 50 -10.87 -12.88 -0.44
C ALA A 50 -9.52 -12.28 -0.03
N ASP A 51 -9.39 -10.95 -0.12
CA ASP A 51 -8.16 -10.19 0.17
C ASP A 51 -8.10 -9.64 1.60
N ALA A 52 -8.88 -10.19 2.53
CA ALA A 52 -8.97 -9.71 3.91
C ALA A 52 -7.65 -9.73 4.70
N ASN A 53 -6.62 -10.38 4.18
CA ASN A 53 -5.26 -10.38 4.74
C ASN A 53 -4.50 -9.06 4.49
N LEU A 54 -4.93 -8.21 3.53
CA LEU A 54 -4.26 -6.96 3.18
C LEU A 54 -4.71 -5.79 4.08
N GLY A 55 -5.99 -5.66 4.35
CA GLY A 55 -6.55 -4.57 5.16
C GLY A 55 -5.89 -4.36 6.52
N PRO A 56 -5.63 -5.42 7.31
CA PRO A 56 -4.93 -5.31 8.58
C PRO A 56 -3.54 -4.70 8.51
N ALA A 57 -2.75 -4.97 7.45
CA ALA A 57 -1.43 -4.37 7.23
C ALA A 57 -1.53 -2.86 6.96
N TYR A 58 -2.54 -2.43 6.19
CA TYR A 58 -2.80 -1.03 5.87
C TYR A 58 -3.28 -0.25 7.11
N TYR A 59 -4.12 -0.88 7.93
CA TYR A 59 -4.54 -0.28 9.20
C TYR A 59 -3.38 -0.13 10.18
N ALA A 60 -2.49 -1.13 10.26
CA ALA A 60 -1.29 -1.06 11.09
C ALA A 60 -0.39 0.12 10.70
N ALA A 61 -0.26 0.43 9.40
CA ALA A 61 0.48 1.59 8.92
C ALA A 61 -0.05 2.91 9.50
N CYS A 62 -1.38 3.10 9.46
CA CYS A 62 -2.01 4.29 10.02
C CYS A 62 -1.84 4.34 11.55
N LEU A 63 -2.01 3.22 12.24
CA LEU A 63 -1.84 3.14 13.70
C LEU A 63 -0.39 3.34 14.15
N ALA A 64 0.60 3.18 13.28
CA ALA A 64 1.98 3.55 13.55
C ALA A 64 2.24 5.04 13.26
N ALA A 65 1.72 5.59 12.14
CA ALA A 65 1.96 6.97 11.75
C ALA A 65 1.25 8.00 12.65
N ALA A 66 0.01 7.73 13.04
CA ALA A 66 -0.78 8.67 13.82
C ALA A 66 -0.15 9.00 15.18
N PRO A 67 0.34 8.04 16.01
CA PRO A 67 1.05 8.34 17.25
C PRO A 67 2.35 9.13 17.05
N GLU A 68 3.11 8.85 15.99
CA GLU A 68 4.33 9.60 15.69
C GLU A 68 4.02 11.06 15.45
N ILE A 69 3.05 11.36 14.58
CA ILE A 69 2.62 12.73 14.31
C ILE A 69 2.08 13.39 15.57
N ASN A 70 1.24 12.70 16.32
CA ASN A 70 0.58 13.21 17.51
C ASN A 70 1.58 13.52 18.65
N ASN A 71 2.56 12.65 18.86
CA ASN A 71 3.65 12.83 19.83
C ASN A 71 4.60 13.97 19.40
N GLY A 72 4.74 14.20 18.09
CA GLY A 72 5.47 15.34 17.53
C GLY A 72 4.75 16.69 17.69
N GLY A 73 3.54 16.71 18.26
CA GLY A 73 2.72 17.90 18.44
C GLY A 73 1.54 18.01 17.48
N GLY A 74 1.28 16.99 16.69
CA GLY A 74 0.22 16.96 15.67
C GLY A 74 0.53 17.85 14.48
N VAL A 75 -0.42 18.00 13.58
CA VAL A 75 -0.32 18.92 12.43
C VAL A 75 -0.89 20.27 12.84
N GLY A 76 -0.03 21.19 13.21
CA GLY A 76 -0.45 22.49 13.76
C GLY A 76 -1.31 22.35 15.03
N GLY A 77 -0.99 21.37 15.88
CA GLY A 77 -1.72 21.06 17.11
C GLY A 77 -2.93 20.14 16.93
N ARG A 78 -3.32 19.81 15.69
CA ARG A 78 -4.42 18.87 15.40
C ARG A 78 -3.93 17.44 15.50
N GLN A 79 -4.71 16.56 16.12
CA GLN A 79 -4.39 15.16 16.25
C GLN A 79 -4.82 14.39 14.98
N VAL A 80 -4.08 13.35 14.62
CA VAL A 80 -4.39 12.43 13.52
C VAL A 80 -5.06 11.18 14.08
N LYS A 81 -6.14 10.75 13.43
CA LYS A 81 -6.90 9.54 13.75
C LYS A 81 -7.03 8.65 12.53
N CYS A 82 -7.18 7.35 12.78
CA CYS A 82 -7.36 6.32 11.75
C CYS A 82 -8.80 5.79 11.77
N GLN A 83 -9.43 5.66 10.60
CA GLN A 83 -10.74 5.02 10.47
C GLN A 83 -10.74 4.03 9.33
N GLN A 84 -11.24 2.83 9.58
CA GLN A 84 -11.38 1.76 8.59
C GLN A 84 -12.65 1.94 7.74
N PHE A 85 -12.51 1.65 6.44
CA PHE A 85 -13.60 1.53 5.49
C PHE A 85 -13.39 0.25 4.70
N ASP A 86 -14.26 -0.74 4.90
CA ASP A 86 -14.12 -2.06 4.30
C ASP A 86 -14.59 -2.07 2.85
N THR A 87 -13.67 -2.40 1.94
CA THR A 87 -13.92 -2.52 0.50
C THR A 87 -14.33 -3.93 0.09
N ARG A 88 -14.11 -4.92 0.97
CA ARG A 88 -14.23 -6.35 0.71
C ARG A 88 -13.35 -6.89 -0.42
N GLY A 89 -12.50 -6.04 -1.02
CA GLY A 89 -11.69 -6.38 -2.19
C GLY A 89 -12.45 -6.35 -3.51
N GLU A 90 -13.71 -5.90 -3.51
CA GLU A 90 -14.59 -5.94 -4.67
C GLU A 90 -14.99 -4.53 -5.12
N PRO A 91 -14.90 -4.19 -6.43
CA PRO A 91 -15.26 -2.86 -6.95
C PRO A 91 -16.68 -2.42 -6.57
N ALA A 92 -17.62 -3.36 -6.56
CA ALA A 92 -19.04 -3.10 -6.25
C ALA A 92 -19.27 -2.66 -4.79
N ASP A 93 -18.48 -3.16 -3.84
CA ASP A 93 -18.53 -2.82 -2.43
C ASP A 93 -17.60 -1.63 -2.10
N ALA A 94 -16.49 -1.51 -2.80
CA ALA A 94 -15.48 -0.48 -2.59
C ALA A 94 -15.98 0.94 -2.95
N ALA A 95 -16.69 1.09 -4.06
CA ALA A 95 -17.21 2.40 -4.47
C ALA A 95 -18.21 3.01 -3.47
N PRO A 96 -19.20 2.27 -2.91
CA PRO A 96 -20.02 2.75 -1.79
C PRO A 96 -19.20 3.12 -0.55
N ALA A 97 -18.19 2.31 -0.16
CA ALA A 97 -17.33 2.59 0.99
C ALA A 97 -16.55 3.90 0.81
N ALA A 98 -15.95 4.10 -0.39
CA ALA A 98 -15.26 5.35 -0.73
C ALA A 98 -16.19 6.57 -0.70
N ASN A 99 -17.39 6.47 -1.28
CA ASN A 99 -18.39 7.54 -1.24
C ASN A 99 -18.82 7.87 0.19
N GLN A 100 -19.07 6.86 1.04
CA GLN A 100 -19.38 7.06 2.46
C GLN A 100 -18.22 7.77 3.16
N MET A 101 -16.98 7.34 2.95
CA MET A 101 -15.79 7.93 3.56
C MET A 101 -15.67 9.42 3.25
N VAL A 102 -15.73 9.81 1.97
CA VAL A 102 -15.56 11.22 1.58
C VAL A 102 -16.76 12.09 1.97
N ALA A 103 -17.99 11.55 1.97
CA ALA A 103 -19.18 12.29 2.33
C ALA A 103 -19.31 12.55 3.86
N SER A 104 -18.77 11.64 4.68
CA SER A 104 -18.92 11.68 6.14
C SER A 104 -17.80 12.43 6.86
N ASN A 105 -16.71 12.80 6.17
CA ASN A 105 -15.50 13.29 6.83
C ASN A 105 -14.92 14.53 6.16
N SER A 106 -15.21 15.71 6.72
CA SER A 106 -14.70 17.00 6.24
C SER A 106 -13.21 17.26 6.58
N ASN A 107 -12.63 16.49 7.52
CA ASN A 107 -11.25 16.62 7.97
C ASN A 107 -10.34 15.49 7.43
N LEU A 108 -10.73 14.87 6.34
CA LEU A 108 -9.97 13.80 5.70
C LEU A 108 -8.67 14.38 5.10
N MET A 109 -7.52 14.04 5.70
CA MET A 109 -6.22 14.54 5.25
C MET A 109 -5.56 13.65 4.19
N ALA A 110 -5.84 12.35 4.25
CA ALA A 110 -5.32 11.36 3.32
C ALA A 110 -6.21 10.12 3.31
N VAL A 111 -6.17 9.39 2.21
CA VAL A 111 -6.67 8.02 2.09
C VAL A 111 -5.49 7.11 1.86
N VAL A 112 -5.39 6.05 2.65
CA VAL A 112 -4.40 4.99 2.46
C VAL A 112 -5.10 3.67 2.17
N GLY A 113 -4.51 2.89 1.28
CA GLY A 113 -5.11 1.64 0.84
C GLY A 113 -5.59 1.72 -0.58
N CYS A 114 -6.53 0.94 -0.91
CA CYS A 114 -6.92 0.22 -2.10
C CYS A 114 -5.87 -0.80 -2.53
N THR A 115 -6.38 -1.93 -2.96
CA THR A 115 -5.65 -2.95 -3.70
C THR A 115 -5.91 -2.76 -5.20
N SER A 116 -5.33 -3.62 -6.03
CA SER A 116 -5.53 -3.53 -7.46
C SER A 116 -7.00 -3.71 -7.86
N ASP A 117 -7.72 -4.61 -7.22
CA ASP A 117 -9.07 -4.99 -7.67
C ASP A 117 -10.09 -3.86 -7.53
N GLU A 118 -9.98 -3.04 -6.50
CA GLU A 118 -10.87 -1.90 -6.30
C GLU A 118 -10.34 -0.55 -6.77
N ALA A 119 -9.05 -0.45 -7.13
CA ALA A 119 -8.39 0.82 -7.42
C ALA A 119 -9.13 1.66 -8.47
N SER A 120 -9.53 1.03 -9.59
CA SER A 120 -10.24 1.70 -10.68
C SER A 120 -11.62 2.23 -10.27
N ALA A 121 -12.26 1.58 -9.28
CA ALA A 121 -13.56 2.01 -8.78
C ALA A 121 -13.44 3.16 -7.76
N VAL A 122 -12.40 3.16 -6.92
CA VAL A 122 -12.30 4.10 -5.79
C VAL A 122 -11.45 5.33 -6.07
N ALA A 123 -10.38 5.20 -6.88
CA ALA A 123 -9.45 6.30 -7.12
C ALA A 123 -10.14 7.54 -7.74
N PRO A 124 -11.05 7.44 -8.73
CA PRO A 124 -11.77 8.59 -9.26
C PRO A 124 -12.67 9.28 -8.23
N ILE A 125 -13.23 8.53 -7.27
CA ILE A 125 -14.10 9.07 -6.20
C ILE A 125 -13.27 9.93 -5.26
N VAL A 126 -12.12 9.41 -4.81
CA VAL A 126 -11.22 10.10 -3.88
C VAL A 126 -10.55 11.30 -4.55
N ASP A 127 -10.14 11.15 -5.82
CA ASP A 127 -9.57 12.24 -6.62
C ASP A 127 -10.55 13.40 -6.80
N LYS A 128 -11.82 13.10 -7.12
CA LYS A 128 -12.89 14.11 -7.23
C LYS A 128 -13.16 14.83 -5.91
N ALA A 129 -12.94 14.16 -4.78
CA ALA A 129 -13.03 14.77 -3.46
C ALA A 129 -11.79 15.61 -3.10
N HIS A 130 -10.78 15.66 -3.98
CA HIS A 130 -9.51 16.35 -3.79
C HIS A 130 -8.73 15.87 -2.56
N VAL A 131 -8.81 14.59 -2.21
CA VAL A 131 -8.07 14.02 -1.09
C VAL A 131 -6.87 13.22 -1.62
N PRO A 132 -5.63 13.47 -1.15
CA PRO A 132 -4.49 12.63 -1.50
C PRO A 132 -4.74 11.17 -1.14
N MET A 133 -4.56 10.29 -2.11
CA MET A 133 -4.73 8.86 -1.97
C MET A 133 -3.42 8.15 -2.24
N PHE A 134 -3.05 7.24 -1.35
CA PHE A 134 -1.88 6.38 -1.46
C PHE A 134 -2.35 4.93 -1.64
N CYS A 135 -2.14 4.39 -2.83
CA CYS A 135 -2.65 3.09 -3.22
C CYS A 135 -1.52 2.09 -3.50
N MET A 136 -1.77 0.84 -3.17
CA MET A 136 -0.86 -0.29 -3.33
C MET A 136 -1.21 -1.11 -4.58
N THR A 137 -1.56 -0.44 -5.69
CA THR A 137 -1.84 -1.09 -6.97
C THR A 137 -0.67 -0.98 -7.93
N GLY A 138 -0.31 -2.07 -8.57
CA GLY A 138 0.69 -2.06 -9.64
C GLY A 138 0.10 -2.05 -11.05
N GLN A 139 -1.23 -1.99 -11.21
CA GLN A 139 -1.93 -2.08 -12.50
C GLN A 139 -1.44 -1.07 -13.53
N SER A 140 -1.32 -1.52 -14.78
CA SER A 140 -0.80 -0.73 -15.89
C SER A 140 -1.64 0.50 -16.25
N GLU A 141 -2.95 0.50 -15.95
CA GLU A 141 -3.83 1.65 -16.19
C GLU A 141 -3.41 2.91 -15.42
N PHE A 142 -2.75 2.72 -14.26
CA PHE A 142 -2.24 3.83 -13.44
C PHE A 142 -0.84 4.30 -13.84
N ASN A 143 -0.16 3.65 -14.82
CA ASN A 143 1.19 4.05 -15.26
C ASN A 143 1.24 5.49 -15.79
N LYS A 144 0.14 5.95 -16.43
CA LYS A 144 -0.02 7.31 -16.96
C LYS A 144 -1.35 7.91 -16.52
N THR A 145 -1.68 7.74 -15.24
CA THR A 145 -2.94 8.23 -14.68
C THR A 145 -3.09 9.75 -14.81
N LYS A 146 -4.35 10.20 -14.98
CA LYS A 146 -4.71 11.62 -14.99
C LYS A 146 -5.36 12.07 -13.67
N LEU A 147 -5.26 11.24 -12.62
CA LEU A 147 -5.82 11.51 -11.31
C LEU A 147 -4.75 12.23 -10.45
N PRO A 148 -4.81 13.56 -10.30
CA PRO A 148 -3.73 14.32 -9.68
C PRO A 148 -3.57 14.08 -8.17
N TYR A 149 -4.59 13.56 -7.49
CA TYR A 149 -4.54 13.23 -6.06
C TYR A 149 -4.18 11.77 -5.79
N PHE A 150 -4.08 10.95 -6.83
CA PHE A 150 -3.64 9.56 -6.71
C PHE A 150 -2.11 9.48 -6.66
N HIS A 151 -1.59 8.65 -5.74
CA HIS A 151 -0.17 8.33 -5.59
C HIS A 151 -0.04 6.81 -5.49
N ARG A 152 0.75 6.22 -6.37
CA ARG A 152 1.09 4.81 -6.34
C ARG A 152 2.41 4.62 -5.60
N LEU A 153 2.39 3.87 -4.50
CA LEU A 153 3.55 3.67 -3.64
C LEU A 153 4.39 2.43 -4.01
N VAL A 154 3.88 1.56 -4.87
CA VAL A 154 4.61 0.41 -5.40
C VAL A 154 4.93 0.62 -6.88
N PRO A 155 5.98 0.01 -7.42
CA PRO A 155 6.20 -0.03 -8.86
C PRO A 155 5.03 -0.69 -9.60
N ALA A 156 4.99 -0.54 -10.92
CA ALA A 156 4.01 -1.25 -11.74
C ALA A 156 4.26 -2.76 -11.70
N ASP A 157 3.20 -3.56 -11.67
CA ASP A 157 3.23 -5.04 -11.66
C ASP A 157 4.08 -5.63 -12.79
N ILE A 158 4.16 -4.91 -13.91
CA ILE A 158 5.02 -5.28 -15.01
C ILE A 158 6.50 -5.40 -14.61
N PHE A 159 6.99 -4.57 -13.70
CA PHE A 159 8.37 -4.66 -13.21
C PHE A 159 8.55 -5.79 -12.21
N ASP A 160 7.54 -6.11 -11.40
CA ASP A 160 7.51 -7.28 -10.53
C ASP A 160 7.55 -8.56 -11.39
N ALA A 161 6.70 -8.65 -12.42
CA ALA A 161 6.73 -9.75 -13.38
C ALA A 161 8.10 -9.93 -14.04
N TYR A 162 8.76 -8.84 -14.44
CA TYR A 162 10.12 -8.91 -15.00
C TYR A 162 11.15 -9.38 -13.98
N ALA A 163 11.04 -8.95 -12.73
CA ALA A 163 11.92 -9.43 -11.67
C ALA A 163 11.73 -10.95 -11.41
N MET A 164 10.50 -11.46 -11.48
CA MET A 164 10.22 -12.92 -11.45
C MET A 164 10.91 -13.65 -12.62
N VAL A 165 10.84 -13.10 -13.84
CA VAL A 165 11.57 -13.62 -15.00
C VAL A 165 13.09 -13.53 -14.76
N GLY A 166 13.54 -12.50 -14.03
CA GLY A 166 14.91 -12.33 -13.60
C GLY A 166 15.43 -13.52 -12.78
N TRP A 167 14.61 -14.15 -11.95
CA TRP A 167 14.96 -15.39 -11.26
C TRP A 167 15.26 -16.51 -12.22
N VAL A 168 14.44 -16.69 -13.26
CA VAL A 168 14.62 -17.74 -14.28
C VAL A 168 15.87 -17.50 -15.13
N GLN A 169 16.18 -16.25 -15.40
CA GLN A 169 17.24 -15.89 -16.36
C GLN A 169 18.59 -15.60 -15.70
N TYR A 170 18.60 -15.03 -14.50
CA TYR A 170 19.80 -14.50 -13.84
C TYR A 170 19.96 -14.96 -12.38
N GLY A 171 18.97 -15.66 -11.82
CA GLY A 171 19.01 -16.11 -10.43
C GLY A 171 20.23 -16.98 -10.14
N PRO A 172 20.86 -16.86 -8.96
CA PRO A 172 22.03 -17.66 -8.63
C PRO A 172 21.64 -19.13 -8.44
N ASN A 173 22.53 -20.02 -8.91
CA ASN A 173 22.35 -21.48 -8.80
C ASN A 173 21.00 -22.00 -9.30
N HIS A 174 20.39 -21.30 -10.25
CA HIS A 174 19.12 -21.77 -10.85
C HIS A 174 19.39 -22.95 -11.80
N PRO A 175 18.56 -23.99 -11.78
CA PRO A 175 18.55 -24.97 -12.86
C PRO A 175 18.11 -24.33 -14.18
N ALA A 176 18.36 -25.01 -15.29
CA ALA A 176 17.92 -24.51 -16.62
C ALA A 176 16.39 -24.69 -16.77
N TRP A 177 15.61 -23.83 -16.06
CA TRP A 177 14.15 -23.84 -16.19
C TRP A 177 13.72 -23.38 -17.58
N ASN A 178 13.01 -24.26 -18.30
CA ASN A 178 12.56 -24.01 -19.66
C ASN A 178 11.04 -23.95 -19.79
N LYS A 179 10.31 -24.65 -18.91
CA LYS A 179 8.86 -24.68 -18.86
C LYS A 179 8.36 -23.96 -17.63
N VAL A 180 7.67 -22.85 -17.82
CA VAL A 180 7.14 -22.01 -16.75
C VAL A 180 5.60 -22.07 -16.76
N ALA A 181 5.00 -22.50 -15.66
CA ALA A 181 3.56 -22.38 -15.45
C ALA A 181 3.29 -21.03 -14.74
N LEU A 182 2.36 -20.25 -15.30
CA LEU A 182 1.85 -19.06 -14.63
C LEU A 182 0.54 -19.44 -13.95
N VAL A 183 0.50 -19.35 -12.62
CA VAL A 183 -0.66 -19.74 -11.81
C VAL A 183 -1.02 -18.57 -10.91
N PHE A 184 -1.87 -17.72 -11.41
CA PHE A 184 -2.36 -16.53 -10.75
C PHE A 184 -3.87 -16.62 -10.53
N GLY A 185 -4.39 -15.83 -9.59
CA GLY A 185 -5.82 -15.64 -9.42
C GLY A 185 -6.49 -15.16 -10.71
N ASP A 186 -7.78 -15.40 -10.84
CA ASP A 186 -8.60 -14.90 -11.95
C ASP A 186 -9.08 -13.44 -11.72
N ASP A 187 -8.64 -12.80 -10.64
CA ASP A 187 -8.85 -11.39 -10.33
C ASP A 187 -7.96 -10.46 -11.18
N ILE A 188 -8.31 -9.18 -11.21
CA ILE A 188 -7.62 -8.17 -12.04
C ILE A 188 -6.17 -7.97 -11.58
N GLY A 189 -5.93 -7.92 -10.26
CA GLY A 189 -4.61 -7.72 -9.70
C GLY A 189 -3.66 -8.83 -10.10
N SER A 190 -4.05 -10.08 -9.83
CA SER A 190 -3.26 -11.27 -10.15
C SER A 190 -3.01 -11.43 -11.66
N GLN A 191 -3.98 -11.10 -12.52
CA GLN A 191 -3.82 -11.22 -13.97
C GLN A 191 -2.91 -10.17 -14.59
N SER A 192 -2.59 -9.08 -13.90
CA SER A 192 -1.68 -8.03 -14.39
C SER A 192 -0.24 -8.52 -14.64
N PHE A 193 0.17 -9.59 -13.97
CA PHE A 193 1.51 -10.22 -14.12
C PHE A 193 1.62 -11.13 -15.34
N VAL A 194 0.50 -11.67 -15.86
CA VAL A 194 0.49 -12.78 -16.83
C VAL A 194 1.06 -12.37 -18.18
N GLU A 195 0.58 -11.28 -18.76
CA GLU A 195 1.04 -10.82 -20.07
C GLU A 195 2.52 -10.40 -20.06
N PRO A 196 2.99 -9.55 -19.14
CA PRO A 196 4.39 -9.14 -19.06
C PRO A 196 5.34 -10.32 -18.87
N ALA A 197 5.03 -11.23 -17.93
CA ALA A 197 5.84 -12.43 -17.70
C ALA A 197 5.86 -13.34 -18.94
N THR A 198 4.72 -13.53 -19.61
CA THR A 198 4.61 -14.33 -20.84
C THR A 198 5.49 -13.79 -21.95
N ASN A 199 5.45 -12.47 -22.19
CA ASN A 199 6.21 -11.82 -23.25
C ASN A 199 7.71 -11.94 -22.99
N ALA A 200 8.16 -11.61 -21.78
CA ALA A 200 9.57 -11.70 -21.42
C ALA A 200 10.09 -13.15 -21.43
N LEU A 201 9.36 -14.11 -20.86
CA LEU A 201 9.71 -15.54 -20.90
C LEU A 201 9.87 -16.06 -22.33
N LYS A 202 8.91 -15.76 -23.22
CA LYS A 202 8.98 -16.15 -24.64
C LYS A 202 10.15 -15.53 -25.36
N HIS A 203 10.48 -14.25 -25.06
CA HIS A 203 11.66 -13.60 -25.62
C HIS A 203 12.95 -14.35 -25.27
N PHE A 204 13.06 -14.85 -24.04
CA PHE A 204 14.18 -15.69 -23.59
C PHE A 204 14.06 -17.18 -24.00
N GLY A 205 13.17 -17.51 -24.94
CA GLY A 205 13.02 -18.85 -25.48
C GLY A 205 12.38 -19.87 -24.53
N LYS A 206 11.68 -19.40 -23.47
CA LYS A 206 11.01 -20.29 -22.53
C LYS A 206 9.62 -20.71 -23.06
N THR A 207 9.18 -21.92 -22.71
CA THR A 207 7.81 -22.38 -22.93
C THR A 207 6.96 -21.98 -21.73
N VAL A 208 5.89 -21.23 -21.96
CA VAL A 208 5.05 -20.68 -20.89
C VAL A 208 3.58 -21.02 -21.15
N GLN A 209 2.84 -21.36 -20.10
CA GLN A 209 1.39 -21.56 -20.15
C GLN A 209 0.75 -20.99 -18.89
N ASN A 210 -0.41 -20.31 -19.08
CA ASN A 210 -1.22 -19.76 -17.99
C ASN A 210 -2.26 -20.78 -17.54
N PHE A 211 -2.41 -20.91 -16.22
CA PHE A 211 -3.37 -21.78 -15.52
C PHE A 211 -4.06 -20.95 -14.44
N PRO A 212 -5.04 -20.10 -14.79
CA PRO A 212 -5.71 -19.25 -13.81
C PRO A 212 -6.47 -20.10 -12.79
N ILE A 213 -6.52 -19.63 -11.54
CA ILE A 213 -7.25 -20.26 -10.44
C ILE A 213 -8.28 -19.28 -9.88
N HIS A 214 -9.43 -19.80 -9.43
CA HIS A 214 -10.43 -18.99 -8.77
C HIS A 214 -10.08 -18.85 -7.27
N LEU A 215 -9.65 -17.64 -6.84
CA LEU A 215 -9.25 -17.39 -5.45
C LEU A 215 -10.41 -17.69 -4.50
N GLY A 216 -10.08 -18.28 -3.34
CA GLY A 216 -11.06 -18.68 -2.33
C GLY A 216 -11.78 -20.01 -2.63
N ALA A 217 -11.50 -20.69 -3.75
CA ALA A 217 -12.00 -22.04 -3.99
C ALA A 217 -11.49 -23.02 -2.91
N SER A 218 -12.32 -23.97 -2.54
CA SER A 218 -11.97 -24.99 -1.52
C SER A 218 -11.02 -26.07 -2.05
N SER A 219 -10.82 -26.16 -3.37
CA SER A 219 -9.92 -27.12 -4.04
C SER A 219 -9.57 -26.64 -5.44
N PHE A 220 -8.34 -26.94 -5.86
CA PHE A 220 -7.76 -26.61 -7.18
C PHE A 220 -7.30 -27.85 -7.94
N ARG A 221 -7.77 -29.05 -7.56
CA ARG A 221 -7.29 -30.33 -8.11
C ARG A 221 -7.40 -30.44 -9.63
N THR A 222 -8.41 -29.83 -10.21
CA THR A 222 -8.61 -29.80 -11.68
C THR A 222 -7.52 -28.96 -12.36
N GLU A 223 -7.29 -27.74 -11.87
CA GLU A 223 -6.29 -26.80 -12.37
C GLU A 223 -4.88 -27.35 -12.15
N VAL A 224 -4.62 -27.89 -10.96
CA VAL A 224 -3.34 -28.56 -10.62
C VAL A 224 -3.09 -29.76 -11.55
N THR A 225 -4.09 -30.63 -11.78
CA THR A 225 -3.94 -31.77 -12.69
C THR A 225 -3.61 -31.30 -14.11
N SER A 226 -4.27 -30.27 -14.59
CA SER A 226 -4.00 -29.68 -15.92
C SER A 226 -2.59 -29.10 -15.98
N MET A 227 -2.17 -28.37 -14.95
CA MET A 227 -0.83 -27.79 -14.84
C MET A 227 0.26 -28.88 -14.78
N LEU A 228 0.06 -29.94 -14.02
CA LEU A 228 1.00 -31.06 -13.95
C LEU A 228 1.18 -31.81 -15.27
N GLN A 229 0.13 -31.85 -16.14
CA GLN A 229 0.25 -32.41 -17.51
C GLN A 229 1.20 -31.58 -18.39
N PHE A 230 1.30 -30.27 -18.15
CA PHE A 230 2.27 -29.41 -18.82
C PHE A 230 3.71 -29.70 -18.39
N LYS A 231 3.93 -30.32 -17.21
CA LYS A 231 5.23 -30.67 -16.61
C LYS A 231 6.13 -29.44 -16.48
N PRO A 232 5.73 -28.42 -15.73
CA PRO A 232 6.54 -27.22 -15.55
C PRO A 232 7.82 -27.52 -14.75
N ASP A 233 8.90 -26.81 -15.07
CA ASP A 233 10.13 -26.79 -14.28
C ASP A 233 10.02 -25.84 -13.07
N VAL A 234 9.17 -24.81 -13.19
CA VAL A 234 8.93 -23.78 -12.18
C VAL A 234 7.52 -23.21 -12.34
N ILE A 235 6.93 -22.79 -11.22
CA ILE A 235 5.61 -22.15 -11.15
C ILE A 235 5.80 -20.69 -10.76
N PHE A 236 5.22 -19.75 -11.50
CA PHE A 236 5.02 -18.37 -11.04
C PHE A 236 3.64 -18.28 -10.40
N THR A 237 3.54 -17.75 -9.20
CA THR A 237 2.27 -17.72 -8.47
C THR A 237 2.19 -16.55 -7.49
N GLU A 238 0.98 -16.09 -7.25
CA GLU A 238 0.67 -15.24 -6.11
C GLU A 238 -0.34 -15.95 -5.20
N ALA A 239 -1.49 -16.32 -5.72
CA ALA A 239 -2.53 -17.13 -5.07
C ALA A 239 -2.86 -16.66 -3.65
N LEU A 240 -2.96 -15.34 -3.41
CA LEU A 240 -3.22 -14.74 -2.11
C LEU A 240 -4.47 -15.36 -1.47
N GLY A 241 -4.36 -15.73 -0.18
CA GLY A 241 -5.44 -16.41 0.56
C GLY A 241 -5.72 -17.86 0.14
N SER A 242 -5.19 -18.33 -1.00
CA SER A 242 -5.38 -19.68 -1.54
C SER A 242 -4.10 -20.49 -1.69
N ALA A 243 -2.93 -19.86 -1.46
CA ALA A 243 -1.62 -20.47 -1.73
C ALA A 243 -1.39 -21.77 -0.96
N GLY A 244 -1.78 -21.84 0.30
CA GLY A 244 -1.64 -23.06 1.11
C GLY A 244 -2.40 -24.23 0.51
N THR A 245 -3.67 -24.08 0.15
CA THR A 245 -4.48 -25.11 -0.47
C THR A 245 -3.92 -25.50 -1.84
N TYR A 246 -3.63 -24.51 -2.70
CA TYR A 246 -3.12 -24.75 -4.04
C TYR A 246 -1.78 -25.51 -4.02
N LEU A 247 -0.77 -25.02 -3.30
CA LEU A 247 0.54 -25.66 -3.24
C LEU A 247 0.54 -26.99 -2.50
N GLY A 248 -0.35 -27.15 -1.51
CA GLY A 248 -0.61 -28.43 -0.87
C GLY A 248 -1.12 -29.48 -1.86
N GLU A 249 -2.08 -29.12 -2.72
CA GLU A 249 -2.60 -30.03 -3.75
C GLU A 249 -1.57 -30.29 -4.86
N VAL A 250 -0.72 -29.30 -5.22
CA VAL A 250 0.43 -29.54 -6.12
C VAL A 250 1.33 -30.63 -5.55
N LYS A 251 1.74 -30.51 -4.28
CA LYS A 251 2.59 -31.51 -3.63
C LYS A 251 1.93 -32.89 -3.59
N GLU A 252 0.65 -32.94 -3.19
CA GLU A 252 -0.09 -34.21 -3.10
C GLU A 252 -0.17 -34.91 -4.46
N LEU A 253 -0.60 -34.20 -5.49
CA LEU A 253 -0.83 -34.76 -6.83
C LEU A 253 0.47 -35.03 -7.61
N ASN A 254 1.58 -34.41 -7.18
CA ASN A 254 2.94 -34.62 -7.71
C ASN A 254 3.73 -35.69 -6.93
N GLY A 255 3.04 -36.63 -6.30
CA GLY A 255 3.69 -37.75 -5.61
C GLY A 255 4.44 -37.37 -4.33
N GLY A 256 4.03 -36.31 -3.63
CA GLY A 256 4.60 -35.83 -2.40
C GLY A 256 5.79 -34.88 -2.59
N GLN A 257 6.08 -34.47 -3.80
CA GLN A 257 7.18 -33.54 -4.13
C GLN A 257 6.63 -32.17 -4.56
N THR A 258 7.27 -31.11 -4.09
CA THR A 258 7.02 -29.75 -4.57
C THR A 258 7.61 -29.52 -5.96
N ILE A 259 7.15 -28.49 -6.65
CA ILE A 259 7.79 -27.93 -7.85
C ILE A 259 8.32 -26.58 -7.40
N PRO A 260 9.54 -26.16 -7.79
CA PRO A 260 10.04 -24.82 -7.48
C PRO A 260 9.04 -23.76 -7.90
N PHE A 261 8.85 -22.73 -7.05
CA PHE A 261 7.90 -21.67 -7.32
C PHE A 261 8.46 -20.29 -6.99
N ILE A 262 8.02 -19.30 -7.75
CA ILE A 262 8.43 -17.91 -7.63
C ILE A 262 7.18 -17.07 -7.38
N GLY A 263 7.19 -16.36 -6.25
CA GLY A 263 6.11 -15.46 -5.85
C GLY A 263 6.38 -14.02 -6.23
N THR A 264 5.32 -13.23 -6.29
CA THR A 264 5.38 -11.76 -6.36
C THR A 264 5.82 -11.16 -5.03
N SER A 265 6.07 -9.85 -5.00
CA SER A 265 6.37 -9.12 -3.76
C SER A 265 5.23 -9.22 -2.72
N ALA A 266 3.99 -9.37 -3.16
CA ALA A 266 2.84 -9.56 -2.27
C ALA A 266 2.88 -10.86 -1.46
N THR A 267 3.64 -11.85 -1.90
CA THR A 267 3.80 -13.14 -1.21
C THR A 267 4.85 -13.10 -0.09
N ILE A 268 5.59 -12.00 0.07
CA ILE A 268 6.44 -11.75 1.23
C ILE A 268 5.56 -11.26 2.38
N ASP A 269 4.87 -12.19 3.02
CA ASP A 269 3.85 -11.94 4.03
C ASP A 269 3.82 -13.05 5.10
N PRO A 270 3.79 -12.70 6.40
CA PRO A 270 3.79 -13.69 7.48
C PRO A 270 2.59 -14.64 7.44
N GLN A 271 1.41 -14.19 6.97
CA GLN A 271 0.25 -15.07 6.88
C GLN A 271 0.40 -16.03 5.69
N TRP A 272 0.88 -15.54 4.55
CA TRP A 272 1.18 -16.38 3.39
C TRP A 272 2.20 -17.47 3.75
N PHE A 273 3.29 -17.11 4.43
CA PHE A 273 4.29 -18.08 4.91
C PHE A 273 3.67 -19.15 5.81
N LYS A 274 2.85 -18.73 6.79
CA LYS A 274 2.17 -19.63 7.71
C LYS A 274 1.23 -20.58 6.97
N ASP A 275 0.43 -20.07 6.04
CA ASP A 275 -0.56 -20.86 5.32
C ASP A 275 0.10 -21.92 4.44
N VAL A 276 1.15 -21.52 3.70
CA VAL A 276 1.89 -22.44 2.83
C VAL A 276 2.69 -23.46 3.63
N THR A 277 3.40 -23.02 4.68
CA THR A 277 4.18 -23.97 5.51
C THR A 277 3.31 -24.97 6.28
N SER A 278 2.05 -24.63 6.57
CA SER A 278 1.10 -25.55 7.20
C SER A 278 0.72 -26.73 6.32
N THR A 279 0.86 -26.60 5.00
CA THR A 279 0.46 -27.63 4.01
C THR A 279 1.65 -28.34 3.39
N ILE A 280 2.69 -27.62 2.95
CA ILE A 280 3.85 -28.26 2.30
C ILE A 280 5.04 -28.43 3.24
N GLY A 281 5.07 -27.72 4.36
CA GLY A 281 6.15 -27.78 5.35
C GLY A 281 7.21 -26.68 5.14
N VAL A 282 7.87 -26.27 6.23
CA VAL A 282 8.90 -25.22 6.23
C VAL A 282 10.07 -25.58 5.34
N ASN A 283 10.53 -26.82 5.36
CA ASN A 283 11.70 -27.25 4.57
C ASN A 283 11.48 -27.05 3.08
N ASP A 284 10.30 -27.39 2.57
CA ASP A 284 9.98 -27.23 1.14
C ASP A 284 9.88 -25.75 0.75
N VAL A 285 9.32 -24.92 1.63
CA VAL A 285 9.31 -23.46 1.38
C VAL A 285 10.74 -22.92 1.31
N VAL A 286 11.59 -23.23 2.27
CA VAL A 286 12.98 -22.76 2.29
C VAL A 286 13.78 -23.24 1.06
N GLN A 287 13.50 -24.46 0.61
CA GLN A 287 14.19 -25.08 -0.51
C GLN A 287 13.69 -24.57 -1.88
N ASP A 288 12.37 -24.57 -2.09
CA ASP A 288 11.76 -24.43 -3.42
C ASP A 288 11.09 -23.09 -3.65
N TYR A 289 10.82 -22.29 -2.59
CA TYR A 289 10.25 -20.96 -2.77
C TYR A 289 11.32 -19.91 -3.12
N ARG A 290 10.94 -19.07 -4.03
CA ARG A 290 11.63 -17.85 -4.44
C ARG A 290 10.59 -16.74 -4.56
N ALA A 291 11.02 -15.49 -4.38
CA ALA A 291 10.16 -14.33 -4.64
C ALA A 291 11.00 -13.13 -5.09
N VAL A 292 10.32 -12.06 -5.36
CA VAL A 292 10.89 -10.74 -5.60
C VAL A 292 10.38 -9.79 -4.52
N ASP A 293 11.17 -8.78 -4.16
CA ASP A 293 10.72 -7.70 -3.29
C ASP A 293 11.46 -6.40 -3.61
N LEU A 294 11.07 -5.30 -2.99
CA LEU A 294 11.55 -3.94 -3.29
C LEU A 294 12.88 -3.58 -2.62
N GLY A 295 13.50 -4.49 -1.88
CA GLY A 295 14.82 -4.27 -1.29
C GLY A 295 14.82 -3.32 -0.10
N TYR A 296 13.90 -3.52 0.83
CA TYR A 296 13.81 -2.72 2.05
C TYR A 296 15.04 -2.89 2.95
N THR A 297 15.36 -1.81 3.67
CA THR A 297 16.39 -1.83 4.71
C THR A 297 15.72 -1.78 6.08
N PHE A 298 15.64 -2.93 6.75
CA PHE A 298 14.97 -3.06 8.07
C PHE A 298 15.87 -2.60 9.22
N SER A 299 16.43 -1.40 9.09
CA SER A 299 17.29 -0.78 10.10
C SER A 299 17.45 0.72 9.84
N GLY A 300 17.94 1.46 10.84
CA GLY A 300 18.17 2.90 10.75
C GLY A 300 17.01 3.73 11.29
N THR A 301 17.23 5.05 11.43
CA THR A 301 16.36 5.96 12.17
C THR A 301 14.89 5.89 11.78
N ALA A 302 14.59 5.88 10.47
CA ALA A 302 13.21 5.83 9.99
C ALA A 302 12.53 4.49 10.34
N TYR A 303 13.21 3.38 10.09
CA TYR A 303 12.65 2.06 10.40
C TYR A 303 12.51 1.83 11.91
N ASP A 304 13.49 2.26 12.71
CA ASP A 304 13.48 2.10 14.16
C ASP A 304 12.30 2.89 14.78
N GLU A 305 12.04 4.11 14.31
CA GLU A 305 10.89 4.91 14.76
C GLU A 305 9.56 4.28 14.32
N PHE A 306 9.45 3.83 13.06
CA PHE A 306 8.30 3.08 12.58
C PHE A 306 8.04 1.84 13.45
N GLN A 307 9.06 1.01 13.69
CA GLN A 307 8.93 -0.22 14.48
C GLN A 307 8.47 0.07 15.92
N LYS A 308 9.02 1.10 16.57
CA LYS A 308 8.63 1.56 17.90
C LYS A 308 7.15 1.97 17.94
N ASN A 309 6.69 2.73 16.95
CA ASN A 309 5.29 3.17 16.85
C ASN A 309 4.37 1.99 16.53
N LEU A 310 4.81 1.05 15.70
CA LEU A 310 4.07 -0.17 15.41
C LEU A 310 3.89 -1.06 16.64
N GLN A 311 4.90 -1.15 17.52
CA GLN A 311 4.77 -1.81 18.82
C GLN A 311 3.74 -1.09 19.72
N THR A 312 3.72 0.23 19.72
CA THR A 312 2.72 1.01 20.45
C THR A 312 1.31 0.78 19.92
N ALA A 313 1.16 0.62 18.62
CA ALA A 313 -0.11 0.32 17.96
C ALA A 313 -0.74 -1.01 18.42
N ALA A 314 0.04 -1.92 19.01
CA ALA A 314 -0.44 -3.19 19.56
C ALA A 314 -1.52 -3.01 20.65
N ALA A 315 -1.54 -1.87 21.34
CA ALA A 315 -2.60 -1.53 22.31
C ALA A 315 -3.99 -1.41 21.66
N THR A 316 -4.06 -0.98 20.39
CA THR A 316 -5.31 -0.85 19.62
C THR A 316 -5.54 -2.05 18.71
N PHE A 317 -4.47 -2.58 18.12
CA PHE A 317 -4.51 -3.71 17.22
C PHE A 317 -3.36 -4.67 17.55
N ALA A 318 -3.63 -5.71 18.33
CA ALA A 318 -2.63 -6.63 18.89
C ALA A 318 -1.69 -7.26 17.85
N ASN A 319 -2.16 -7.42 16.61
CA ASN A 319 -1.36 -8.00 15.53
C ASN A 319 -0.50 -6.96 14.78
N ALA A 320 -0.59 -5.66 15.06
CA ALA A 320 0.16 -4.63 14.36
C ALA A 320 1.67 -4.93 14.25
N PRO A 321 2.37 -5.39 15.31
CA PRO A 321 3.79 -5.68 15.24
C PRO A 321 4.21 -6.76 14.23
N LYS A 322 3.28 -7.59 13.77
CA LYS A 322 3.55 -8.63 12.77
C LYS A 322 3.84 -8.05 11.37
N TYR A 323 3.45 -6.81 11.14
CA TYR A 323 3.59 -6.14 9.84
C TYR A 323 4.86 -5.27 9.75
N ASN A 324 5.81 -5.46 10.66
CA ASN A 324 7.03 -4.65 10.73
C ASN A 324 7.94 -4.74 9.50
N GLN A 325 7.88 -5.85 8.76
CA GLN A 325 8.63 -6.06 7.50
C GLN A 325 7.71 -6.13 6.27
N ARG A 326 6.44 -5.75 6.42
CA ARG A 326 5.49 -5.73 5.32
C ARG A 326 5.65 -4.44 4.50
N GLY A 327 6.07 -4.58 3.24
CA GLY A 327 6.31 -3.43 2.35
C GLY A 327 5.13 -2.47 2.25
N SER A 328 3.89 -2.99 2.14
CA SER A 328 2.69 -2.15 2.11
C SER A 328 2.52 -1.32 3.40
N THR A 329 2.85 -1.89 4.57
CA THR A 329 2.76 -1.16 5.83
C THR A 329 3.78 -0.01 5.89
N LEU A 330 5.02 -0.26 5.44
CA LEU A 330 6.09 0.74 5.38
C LEU A 330 5.71 1.91 4.46
N HIS A 331 5.30 1.60 3.23
CA HIS A 331 4.96 2.62 2.24
C HIS A 331 3.75 3.48 2.65
N LEU A 332 2.69 2.86 3.17
CA LEU A 332 1.50 3.59 3.59
C LEU A 332 1.75 4.46 4.82
N TYR A 333 2.57 3.98 5.77
CA TYR A 333 3.06 4.79 6.88
C TYR A 333 3.81 6.03 6.37
N ASP A 334 4.76 5.87 5.43
CA ASP A 334 5.51 6.97 4.84
C ASP A 334 4.60 7.97 4.12
N GLY A 335 3.58 7.50 3.40
CA GLY A 335 2.59 8.34 2.73
C GLY A 335 1.84 9.27 3.70
N ILE A 336 1.49 8.75 4.88
CA ILE A 336 0.82 9.54 5.94
C ILE A 336 1.77 10.60 6.51
N ILE A 337 3.03 10.22 6.82
CA ILE A 337 4.04 11.15 7.34
C ILE A 337 4.32 12.26 6.33
N MET A 338 4.54 11.92 5.05
CA MET A 338 4.74 12.91 3.98
C MET A 338 3.58 13.88 3.85
N THR A 339 2.34 13.40 3.98
CA THR A 339 1.15 14.26 3.95
C THR A 339 1.13 15.23 5.12
N ALA A 340 1.39 14.75 6.33
CA ALA A 340 1.44 15.60 7.52
C ALA A 340 2.52 16.69 7.40
N LEU A 341 3.72 16.33 6.93
CA LEU A 341 4.80 17.28 6.69
C LEU A 341 4.44 18.29 5.58
N ALA A 342 3.73 17.86 4.53
CA ALA A 342 3.27 18.75 3.46
C ALA A 342 2.26 19.79 3.96
N MET A 343 1.34 19.39 4.85
CA MET A 343 0.40 20.30 5.50
C MET A 343 1.12 21.32 6.39
N VAL A 344 2.12 20.88 7.15
CA VAL A 344 2.95 21.78 7.95
C VAL A 344 3.74 22.75 7.07
N ALA A 345 4.41 22.24 6.03
CA ALA A 345 5.23 23.05 5.13
C ALA A 345 4.44 24.15 4.41
N THR A 346 3.17 23.88 4.13
CA THR A 346 2.28 24.85 3.46
C THR A 346 1.41 25.65 4.42
N ASN A 347 1.44 25.31 5.71
CA ASN A 347 0.53 25.85 6.74
C ASN A 347 -0.94 25.80 6.27
N SER A 348 -1.35 24.71 5.65
CA SER A 348 -2.69 24.59 5.04
C SER A 348 -3.30 23.21 5.26
N HIS A 349 -4.62 23.19 5.49
CA HIS A 349 -5.44 21.97 5.47
C HIS A 349 -6.19 21.81 4.14
N ASP A 350 -6.04 22.74 3.21
CA ASP A 350 -6.61 22.63 1.88
C ASP A 350 -5.76 21.70 1.00
N PRO A 351 -6.32 20.55 0.55
CA PRO A 351 -5.58 19.59 -0.26
C PRO A 351 -5.05 20.16 -1.57
N THR A 352 -5.71 21.17 -2.14
CA THR A 352 -5.23 21.82 -3.36
C THR A 352 -3.90 22.56 -3.15
N VAL A 353 -3.61 22.96 -1.90
CA VAL A 353 -2.40 23.67 -1.48
C VAL A 353 -1.30 22.70 -1.07
N TYR A 354 -1.59 21.70 -0.20
CA TYR A 354 -0.54 20.84 0.33
C TYR A 354 -0.19 19.63 -0.56
N LYS A 355 -1.11 19.17 -1.43
CA LYS A 355 -0.88 18.00 -2.26
C LYS A 355 0.37 18.10 -3.15
N PRO A 356 0.66 19.23 -3.86
CA PRO A 356 1.90 19.34 -4.63
C PRO A 356 3.17 19.19 -3.79
N LYS A 357 3.09 19.61 -2.52
CA LYS A 357 4.21 19.54 -1.57
C LYS A 357 4.56 18.12 -1.14
N ILE A 358 3.61 17.17 -1.21
CA ILE A 358 3.87 15.76 -0.94
C ILE A 358 4.98 15.22 -1.84
N LYS A 359 4.85 15.45 -3.15
CA LYS A 359 5.86 15.00 -4.12
C LYS A 359 7.20 15.72 -3.94
N GLU A 360 7.18 17.01 -3.63
CA GLU A 360 8.40 17.78 -3.35
C GLU A 360 9.15 17.23 -2.13
N ILE A 361 8.42 16.87 -1.06
CA ILE A 361 8.98 16.26 0.15
C ILE A 361 9.51 14.85 -0.13
N ALA A 362 8.81 14.06 -0.95
CA ALA A 362 9.24 12.72 -1.30
C ALA A 362 10.52 12.72 -2.14
N ASN A 363 10.58 13.56 -3.17
CA ASN A 363 11.68 13.60 -4.13
C ASN A 363 12.86 14.45 -3.62
N GLY A 364 12.58 15.46 -2.79
CA GLY A 364 13.53 16.49 -2.40
C GLY A 364 13.84 17.48 -3.54
N THR A 365 14.42 18.60 -3.17
CA THR A 365 15.10 19.54 -4.05
C THR A 365 16.60 19.37 -3.92
N SER A 366 17.40 20.00 -4.77
CA SER A 366 18.86 19.88 -4.75
C SER A 366 19.52 20.36 -3.45
N ASP A 367 18.83 21.19 -2.68
CA ASP A 367 19.23 21.77 -1.40
C ASP A 367 18.47 21.15 -0.20
N ALA A 368 17.66 20.14 -0.43
CA ALA A 368 16.85 19.51 0.62
C ALA A 368 17.74 18.80 1.67
N THR A 369 17.34 18.94 2.93
CA THR A 369 17.89 18.18 4.05
C THR A 369 17.14 16.86 4.18
N ASP A 370 17.85 15.74 4.24
CA ASP A 370 17.25 14.44 4.52
C ASP A 370 16.72 14.39 5.95
N VAL A 371 15.47 13.94 6.08
CA VAL A 371 14.80 13.74 7.37
C VAL A 371 14.16 12.34 7.38
N HIS A 372 14.19 11.68 8.54
CA HIS A 372 13.83 10.28 8.69
C HIS A 372 12.61 10.06 9.58
N THR A 373 12.18 11.07 10.31
CA THR A 373 11.02 11.03 11.19
C THR A 373 10.16 12.27 11.01
N TYR A 374 8.91 12.19 11.47
CA TYR A 374 8.03 13.36 11.48
C TYR A 374 8.64 14.53 12.27
N LYS A 375 9.23 14.23 13.43
CA LYS A 375 9.84 15.24 14.30
C LYS A 375 11.03 15.94 13.65
N GLU A 376 11.92 15.20 13.00
CA GLU A 376 13.03 15.80 12.26
C GLU A 376 12.54 16.71 11.13
N GLY A 377 11.52 16.24 10.38
CA GLY A 377 10.89 17.02 9.33
C GLY A 377 10.26 18.30 9.86
N LEU A 378 9.51 18.22 10.95
CA LEU A 378 8.89 19.36 11.61
C LEU A 378 9.93 20.42 12.05
N ASP A 379 11.00 19.98 12.71
CA ASP A 379 12.07 20.86 13.18
C ASP A 379 12.81 21.55 12.02
N ALA A 380 13.07 20.81 10.94
CA ALA A 380 13.72 21.36 9.76
C ALA A 380 12.82 22.39 9.04
N LEU A 381 11.52 22.10 8.89
CA LEU A 381 10.54 23.02 8.32
C LEU A 381 10.40 24.30 9.16
N HIS A 382 10.34 24.21 10.49
CA HIS A 382 10.31 25.35 11.38
C HIS A 382 11.61 26.20 11.31
N ALA A 383 12.73 25.55 10.97
CA ALA A 383 13.98 26.26 10.71
C ALA A 383 14.07 26.85 9.28
N GLY A 384 12.99 26.77 8.49
CA GLY A 384 12.90 27.31 7.13
C GLY A 384 13.68 26.51 6.08
N LYS A 385 13.99 25.24 6.35
CA LYS A 385 14.72 24.37 5.42
C LYS A 385 13.78 23.67 4.45
N SER A 386 14.26 23.42 3.21
CA SER A 386 13.68 22.40 2.33
C SER A 386 14.05 21.03 2.87
N ILE A 387 13.12 20.07 2.79
CA ILE A 387 13.32 18.71 3.29
C ILE A 387 13.09 17.66 2.18
N ARG A 388 13.78 16.52 2.34
CA ARG A 388 13.46 15.27 1.65
C ARG A 388 13.20 14.21 2.73
N TYR A 389 12.02 13.59 2.67
CA TYR A 389 11.68 12.52 3.59
C TYR A 389 12.19 11.18 3.05
N VAL A 390 13.08 10.55 3.80
CA VAL A 390 13.59 9.20 3.55
C VAL A 390 13.03 8.31 4.66
N GLY A 391 11.92 7.66 4.38
CA GLY A 391 11.10 6.99 5.38
C GLY A 391 11.49 5.54 5.65
N ALA A 392 10.56 4.80 6.28
CA ALA A 392 10.74 3.41 6.65
C ALA A 392 10.80 2.46 5.43
N ALA A 393 10.12 2.82 4.33
CA ALA A 393 10.22 2.13 3.05
C ALA A 393 11.43 2.58 2.21
N GLY A 394 12.25 3.52 2.73
CA GLY A 394 13.31 4.18 1.99
C GLY A 394 12.83 5.45 1.30
N GLN A 395 13.49 5.82 0.21
CA GLN A 395 13.12 7.01 -0.56
C GLN A 395 11.98 6.71 -1.53
N ASN A 396 10.87 7.45 -1.42
CA ASN A 396 9.79 7.44 -2.39
C ASN A 396 10.08 8.47 -3.48
N ASN A 397 10.45 7.99 -4.68
CA ASN A 397 10.69 8.85 -5.84
C ASN A 397 9.46 8.82 -6.75
N PHE A 398 8.66 9.87 -6.74
CA PHE A 398 7.48 9.98 -7.59
C PHE A 398 7.83 10.55 -8.97
N ASP A 399 7.44 9.83 -10.01
CA ASP A 399 7.48 10.32 -11.38
C ASP A 399 6.43 11.41 -11.66
N GLN A 400 6.31 11.83 -12.92
CA GLN A 400 5.34 12.87 -13.32
C GLN A 400 3.86 12.46 -13.09
N TYR A 401 3.57 11.18 -12.94
CA TYR A 401 2.25 10.61 -12.71
C TYR A 401 2.00 10.23 -11.24
N ASN A 402 2.88 10.62 -10.32
CA ASN A 402 2.90 10.25 -8.91
C ASN A 402 3.05 8.72 -8.68
N ASN A 403 3.77 8.03 -9.54
CA ASN A 403 4.13 6.63 -9.37
C ASN A 403 5.51 6.53 -8.73
N SER A 404 5.61 5.73 -7.65
CA SER A 404 6.89 5.42 -7.02
C SER A 404 7.77 4.59 -7.97
N GLN A 405 9.07 4.91 -7.98
CA GLN A 405 10.08 4.21 -8.75
C GLN A 405 11.01 3.49 -7.77
N SER A 406 11.01 2.16 -7.80
CA SER A 406 11.87 1.29 -6.98
C SER A 406 12.45 0.17 -7.82
N GLY A 407 13.62 -0.32 -7.44
CA GLY A 407 14.19 -1.54 -8.01
C GLY A 407 13.70 -2.78 -7.27
N TYR A 408 13.85 -3.95 -7.89
CA TYR A 408 13.53 -5.23 -7.30
C TYR A 408 14.79 -6.01 -6.91
N ILE A 409 14.70 -6.73 -5.80
CA ILE A 409 15.68 -7.73 -5.37
C ILE A 409 15.08 -9.13 -5.48
N LEU A 410 15.95 -10.13 -5.55
CA LEU A 410 15.57 -11.54 -5.55
C LEU A 410 15.70 -12.07 -4.11
N VAL A 411 14.63 -12.64 -3.57
CA VAL A 411 14.53 -13.02 -2.16
C VAL A 411 14.02 -14.45 -1.99
N LYS A 412 14.17 -14.99 -0.78
CA LYS A 412 13.56 -16.23 -0.30
C LYS A 412 13.21 -16.10 1.17
N TYR A 413 12.45 -17.03 1.70
CA TYR A 413 12.25 -17.17 3.14
C TYR A 413 13.38 -17.94 3.83
N ASP A 414 13.69 -17.57 5.07
CA ASP A 414 14.36 -18.44 6.02
C ASP A 414 13.38 -19.38 6.73
N ALA A 415 13.89 -20.24 7.64
CA ALA A 415 13.07 -21.21 8.36
C ALA A 415 12.11 -20.57 9.38
N ASN A 416 12.27 -19.31 9.73
CA ASN A 416 11.43 -18.56 10.66
C ASN A 416 10.41 -17.67 9.95
N GLY A 417 10.42 -17.66 8.61
CA GLY A 417 9.57 -16.78 7.80
C GLY A 417 10.15 -15.37 7.61
N GLY A 418 11.43 -15.20 7.91
CA GLY A 418 12.16 -13.97 7.61
C GLY A 418 12.57 -13.93 6.15
N GLU A 419 12.53 -12.73 5.56
CA GLU A 419 13.02 -12.48 4.22
C GLU A 419 14.54 -12.50 4.18
N VAL A 420 15.10 -13.16 3.17
CA VAL A 420 16.55 -13.21 2.89
C VAL A 420 16.81 -12.79 1.46
N GLN A 421 17.51 -11.69 1.27
CA GLN A 421 17.98 -11.28 -0.04
C GLN A 421 19.01 -12.28 -0.58
N VAL A 422 18.80 -12.77 -1.79
CA VAL A 422 19.65 -13.74 -2.47
C VAL A 422 20.51 -13.07 -3.54
N ALA A 423 19.93 -12.12 -4.27
CA ALA A 423 20.61 -11.35 -5.30
C ALA A 423 19.91 -10.02 -5.56
N GLN A 424 20.57 -9.15 -6.31
CA GLN A 424 19.98 -7.93 -6.86
C GLN A 424 20.22 -7.94 -8.38
N LEU A 425 19.18 -7.56 -9.13
CA LEU A 425 19.32 -7.38 -10.57
C LEU A 425 20.14 -6.13 -10.87
N THR A 426 21.11 -6.23 -11.78
CA THR A 426 21.85 -5.04 -12.23
C THR A 426 20.98 -4.16 -13.12
N PRO A 427 21.31 -2.87 -13.30
CA PRO A 427 20.58 -1.99 -14.23
C PRO A 427 20.49 -2.56 -15.65
N GLU A 428 21.58 -3.22 -16.13
CA GLU A 428 21.63 -3.86 -17.45
C GLU A 428 20.69 -5.06 -17.53
N GLN A 429 20.63 -5.88 -16.48
CA GLN A 429 19.70 -7.02 -16.40
C GLN A 429 18.25 -6.54 -16.36
N THR A 430 17.94 -5.52 -15.54
CA THR A 430 16.62 -4.91 -15.47
C THR A 430 16.20 -4.34 -16.82
N LYS A 431 17.13 -3.65 -17.50
CA LYS A 431 16.86 -3.14 -18.86
C LYS A 431 16.58 -4.27 -19.84
N ALA A 432 17.40 -5.32 -19.83
CA ALA A 432 17.20 -6.47 -20.74
C ALA A 432 15.85 -7.16 -20.53
N LEU A 433 15.36 -7.24 -19.27
CA LEU A 433 14.04 -7.77 -18.93
C LEU A 433 12.92 -6.85 -19.46
N SER A 434 13.04 -5.53 -19.29
CA SER A 434 12.08 -4.55 -19.80
C SER A 434 12.02 -4.58 -21.35
N ASP A 435 13.18 -4.59 -22.02
CA ASP A 435 13.24 -4.67 -23.48
C ASP A 435 12.61 -5.99 -23.98
N ALA A 436 12.82 -7.10 -23.27
CA ALA A 436 12.22 -8.40 -23.57
C ALA A 436 10.70 -8.42 -23.40
N GLY A 437 10.19 -7.66 -22.44
CA GLY A 437 8.74 -7.53 -22.20
C GLY A 437 8.01 -6.61 -23.17
N GLY A 438 8.75 -5.80 -23.95
CA GLY A 438 8.19 -4.93 -24.99
C GLY A 438 7.82 -3.52 -24.52
N ILE A 439 8.53 -2.98 -23.49
CA ILE A 439 8.40 -1.58 -23.06
C ILE A 439 9.57 -0.76 -23.58
#